data_6b74039b6b7ac73117ab85e44bf2cfe9
#
_entry.id   6b74039b6b7ac73117ab85e44bf2cfe9
#
_cell.length_a   1.000
_cell.length_b   1.000
_cell.length_c   1.000
_cell.angle_alpha   90.00
_cell.angle_beta   90.00
_cell.angle_gamma   90.00
#
_symmetry.space_group_name_H-M   'P 1'
#
loop_
_entity.id
_entity.type
_entity.pdbx_description
1 polymer ?
#
loop_
_entity_poly.entity_id
_entity_poly.type
_entity_poly.pdbx_seq_one_letter_code
_entity_poly.pdbx_strand_id
1 'polypeptide(L)'
;MFSKAWTTKFTGSFSEKVEKLRNEIKNADAIIIGAGAGMSASAGFTYDGERFMKYFSDFHDKYGIDDMYSGGFYPFDTLEEYWAWWSRHIYVNRYDVSVGSPYIRLLDIVKDKDYFVLTTNVDHQFQLAGFDKKRLFYTQGDYGLWQCSNACHQKTYDNESAVRHMVLRQKDMRIPSDLIPKCPVCGAPMTMNLRSDDKFVQDEGWYAAAERYLTFIRSHKKMHILFLELGVGMNTP
;
A
#
# COMPACT_ATOMS: atom_id res chain seq x y z
N MET A 1 11.40 15.28 21.88
CA MET A 1 12.68 15.83 21.37
C MET A 1 13.39 14.69 20.65
N PHE A 2 13.21 14.57 19.32
CA PHE A 2 13.92 13.56 18.53
C PHE A 2 15.32 14.10 18.26
N SER A 3 16.34 13.39 18.74
CA SER A 3 17.73 13.70 18.47
C SER A 3 17.97 13.65 16.95
N LYS A 4 18.73 14.62 16.43
CA LYS A 4 19.16 14.68 15.03
C LYS A 4 19.64 13.29 14.57
N ALA A 5 18.91 12.69 13.62
CA ALA A 5 19.36 11.47 12.97
C ALA A 5 20.71 11.74 12.29
N TRP A 6 21.72 11.01 12.68
CA TRP A 6 23.04 11.06 12.08
C TRP A 6 22.98 10.29 10.73
N THR A 7 22.63 10.97 9.66
CA THR A 7 22.83 10.43 8.31
C THR A 7 24.29 10.65 7.90
N THR A 8 25.17 9.82 8.40
CA THR A 8 26.51 9.71 7.82
C THR A 8 26.37 9.01 6.47
N LYS A 9 26.56 9.76 5.37
CA LYS A 9 26.69 9.16 4.04
C LYS A 9 27.87 8.19 4.08
N PHE A 10 27.59 6.91 4.01
CA PHE A 10 28.62 5.88 3.88
C PHE A 10 29.21 5.94 2.47
N THR A 11 30.50 6.26 2.36
CA THR A 11 31.21 6.51 1.08
C THR A 11 31.91 5.30 0.48
N GLY A 12 31.82 4.12 1.12
CA GLY A 12 32.45 2.88 0.67
C GLY A 12 31.88 2.32 -0.64
N SER A 13 32.57 1.36 -1.22
CA SER A 13 32.15 0.57 -2.38
C SER A 13 30.80 -0.12 -2.15
N PHE A 14 30.17 -0.60 -3.20
CA PHE A 14 28.93 -1.37 -3.08
C PHE A 14 29.10 -2.61 -2.18
N SER A 15 30.20 -3.34 -2.35
CA SER A 15 30.48 -4.54 -1.53
C SER A 15 30.62 -4.20 -0.04
N GLU A 16 31.31 -3.12 0.30
CA GLU A 16 31.45 -2.66 1.69
C GLU A 16 30.10 -2.23 2.28
N LYS A 17 29.23 -1.58 1.48
CA LYS A 17 27.87 -1.23 1.90
C LYS A 17 27.03 -2.47 2.20
N VAL A 18 27.10 -3.48 1.34
CA VAL A 18 26.37 -4.74 1.52
C VAL A 18 26.88 -5.48 2.76
N GLU A 19 28.19 -5.54 2.97
CA GLU A 19 28.80 -6.20 4.14
C GLU A 19 28.38 -5.48 5.45
N LYS A 20 28.43 -4.16 5.45
CA LYS A 20 27.95 -3.37 6.59
C LYS A 20 26.48 -3.66 6.89
N LEU A 21 25.61 -3.65 5.87
CA LEU A 21 24.18 -3.95 6.04
C LEU A 21 23.95 -5.36 6.60
N ARG A 22 24.68 -6.36 6.10
CA ARG A 22 24.63 -7.74 6.63
C ARG A 22 24.99 -7.79 8.13
N ASN A 23 26.06 -7.08 8.50
CA ASN A 23 26.51 -7.03 9.89
C ASN A 23 25.49 -6.32 10.79
N GLU A 24 24.88 -5.21 10.33
CA GLU A 24 23.81 -4.52 11.07
C GLU A 24 22.58 -5.43 11.25
N ILE A 25 22.12 -6.10 10.19
CA ILE A 25 21.01 -7.06 10.27
C ILE A 25 21.34 -8.21 11.24
N LYS A 26 22.57 -8.74 11.17
CA LYS A 26 23.01 -9.84 12.05
C LYS A 26 22.99 -9.45 13.51
N ASN A 27 23.50 -8.26 13.82
CA ASN A 27 23.73 -7.78 15.20
C ASN A 27 22.51 -7.07 15.81
N ALA A 28 21.50 -6.72 15.00
CA ALA A 28 20.29 -6.09 15.52
C ALA A 28 19.49 -7.05 16.41
N ASP A 29 19.05 -6.55 17.55
CA ASP A 29 18.10 -7.22 18.44
C ASP A 29 16.68 -7.20 17.83
N ALA A 30 16.35 -6.10 17.14
CA ALA A 30 15.09 -5.94 16.44
C ALA A 30 15.26 -5.15 15.14
N ILE A 31 14.35 -5.34 14.17
CA ILE A 31 14.37 -4.65 12.89
C ILE A 31 13.02 -3.98 12.64
N ILE A 32 13.02 -2.68 12.38
CA ILE A 32 11.85 -1.95 11.88
C ILE A 32 12.04 -1.69 10.41
N ILE A 33 11.13 -2.20 9.60
CA ILE A 33 11.12 -2.03 8.16
C ILE A 33 10.14 -0.91 7.81
N GLY A 34 10.66 0.21 7.32
CA GLY A 34 9.88 1.28 6.69
C GLY A 34 9.81 1.05 5.19
N ALA A 35 8.62 0.86 4.62
CA ALA A 35 8.50 0.60 3.19
C ALA A 35 7.56 1.59 2.49
N GLY A 36 8.01 2.10 1.35
CA GLY A 36 7.28 3.01 0.48
C GLY A 36 7.10 2.46 -0.95
N ALA A 37 6.47 3.25 -1.82
CA ALA A 37 6.09 2.87 -3.19
C ALA A 37 7.26 2.38 -4.06
N GLY A 38 8.49 2.86 -3.81
CA GLY A 38 9.69 2.40 -4.53
C GLY A 38 9.97 0.91 -4.36
N MET A 39 9.53 0.29 -3.25
CA MET A 39 9.65 -1.16 -3.08
C MET A 39 8.73 -1.91 -4.05
N SER A 40 7.49 -1.46 -4.22
CA SER A 40 6.55 -2.03 -5.20
C SER A 40 7.01 -1.77 -6.63
N ALA A 41 7.53 -0.58 -6.93
CA ALA A 41 8.10 -0.26 -8.24
C ALA A 41 9.29 -1.17 -8.57
N SER A 42 10.17 -1.48 -7.60
CA SER A 42 11.28 -2.42 -7.79
C SER A 42 10.83 -3.87 -8.05
N ALA A 43 9.60 -4.20 -7.68
CA ALA A 43 8.94 -5.47 -7.96
C ALA A 43 8.20 -5.49 -9.33
N GLY A 44 8.26 -4.38 -10.09
CA GLY A 44 7.58 -4.23 -11.38
C GLY A 44 6.16 -3.64 -11.31
N PHE A 45 5.70 -3.24 -10.13
CA PHE A 45 4.37 -2.63 -9.95
C PHE A 45 4.43 -1.12 -10.17
N THR A 46 4.91 -0.70 -11.35
CA THR A 46 4.92 0.71 -11.77
C THR A 46 3.52 1.20 -12.11
N TYR A 47 3.28 2.50 -11.94
CA TYR A 47 1.99 3.13 -12.25
C TYR A 47 1.97 3.83 -13.60
N ASP A 48 3.08 3.88 -14.29
CA ASP A 48 3.30 4.55 -15.56
C ASP A 48 3.88 3.60 -16.63
N GLY A 49 4.21 4.16 -17.78
CA GLY A 49 4.88 3.47 -18.89
C GLY A 49 4.10 2.30 -19.45
N GLU A 50 4.81 1.22 -19.83
CA GLU A 50 4.23 0.05 -20.50
C GLU A 50 3.12 -0.61 -19.69
N ARG A 51 3.29 -0.67 -18.36
CA ARG A 51 2.29 -1.30 -17.48
C ARG A 51 1.00 -0.49 -17.46
N PHE A 52 1.08 0.83 -17.40
CA PHE A 52 -0.08 1.70 -17.51
C PHE A 52 -0.77 1.51 -18.86
N MET A 53 -0.05 1.61 -19.96
CA MET A 53 -0.61 1.46 -21.32
C MET A 53 -1.24 0.08 -21.54
N LYS A 54 -0.69 -0.97 -20.95
CA LYS A 54 -1.26 -2.33 -21.02
C LYS A 54 -2.68 -2.41 -20.46
N TYR A 55 -2.94 -1.69 -19.35
CA TYR A 55 -4.19 -1.84 -18.62
C TYR A 55 -5.16 -0.66 -18.77
N PHE A 56 -4.68 0.51 -19.25
CA PHE A 56 -5.44 1.76 -19.23
C PHE A 56 -5.30 2.59 -20.51
N SER A 57 -4.87 1.99 -21.63
CA SER A 57 -4.77 2.71 -22.91
C SER A 57 -6.08 3.35 -23.36
N ASP A 58 -7.22 2.69 -23.09
CA ASP A 58 -8.55 3.23 -23.39
C ASP A 58 -8.87 4.50 -22.55
N PHE A 59 -8.46 4.53 -21.28
CA PHE A 59 -8.59 5.72 -20.44
C PHE A 59 -7.60 6.81 -20.85
N HIS A 60 -6.39 6.44 -21.27
CA HIS A 60 -5.44 7.39 -21.85
C HIS A 60 -6.03 8.07 -23.09
N ASP A 61 -6.52 7.28 -24.04
CA ASP A 61 -7.04 7.78 -25.31
C ASP A 61 -8.27 8.69 -25.13
N LYS A 62 -9.14 8.37 -24.16
CA LYS A 62 -10.39 9.13 -23.94
C LYS A 62 -10.20 10.35 -23.03
N TYR A 63 -9.41 10.22 -21.97
CA TYR A 63 -9.34 11.21 -20.89
C TYR A 63 -8.00 11.91 -20.79
N GLY A 64 -6.98 11.49 -21.56
CA GLY A 64 -5.62 12.04 -21.48
C GLY A 64 -4.92 11.73 -20.16
N ILE A 65 -5.26 10.62 -19.50
CA ILE A 65 -4.62 10.17 -18.27
C ILE A 65 -3.33 9.43 -18.62
N ASP A 66 -2.19 9.81 -18.03
CA ASP A 66 -0.87 9.29 -18.37
C ASP A 66 -0.30 8.27 -17.37
N ASP A 67 -0.90 8.16 -16.18
CA ASP A 67 -0.46 7.23 -15.15
C ASP A 67 -1.59 6.83 -14.19
N MET A 68 -1.40 5.72 -13.45
CA MET A 68 -2.41 5.21 -12.52
C MET A 68 -2.62 6.09 -11.29
N TYR A 69 -1.63 6.89 -10.90
CA TYR A 69 -1.74 7.76 -9.72
C TYR A 69 -2.61 8.97 -10.05
N SER A 70 -2.27 9.70 -11.12
CA SER A 70 -3.05 10.87 -11.56
C SER A 70 -4.49 10.52 -11.91
N GLY A 71 -4.70 9.36 -12.54
CA GLY A 71 -6.04 8.88 -12.88
C GLY A 71 -6.93 8.58 -11.66
N GLY A 72 -6.33 8.28 -10.51
CA GLY A 72 -7.07 8.14 -9.24
C GLY A 72 -7.72 9.44 -8.76
N PHE A 73 -7.24 10.59 -9.22
CA PHE A 73 -7.77 11.93 -8.90
C PHE A 73 -8.52 12.57 -10.06
N TYR A 74 -8.69 11.85 -11.17
CA TYR A 74 -9.40 12.37 -12.33
C TYR A 74 -10.89 12.59 -12.00
N PRO A 75 -11.48 13.76 -12.33
CA PRO A 75 -12.87 14.10 -12.01
C PRO A 75 -13.83 13.48 -13.04
N PHE A 76 -14.04 12.16 -12.99
CA PHE A 76 -14.97 11.47 -13.87
C PHE A 76 -16.40 12.04 -13.76
N ASP A 77 -17.09 12.19 -14.88
CA ASP A 77 -18.44 12.76 -14.93
C ASP A 77 -19.50 11.90 -14.23
N THR A 78 -19.30 10.58 -14.19
CA THR A 78 -20.26 9.63 -13.62
C THR A 78 -19.61 8.63 -12.68
N LEU A 79 -20.38 8.09 -11.74
CA LEU A 79 -19.90 7.04 -10.83
C LEU A 79 -19.59 5.73 -11.58
N GLU A 80 -20.26 5.46 -12.70
CA GLU A 80 -19.99 4.31 -13.55
C GLU A 80 -18.56 4.37 -14.14
N GLU A 81 -18.12 5.54 -14.59
CA GLU A 81 -16.76 5.77 -15.11
C GLU A 81 -15.73 5.75 -13.96
N TYR A 82 -16.01 6.44 -12.87
CA TYR A 82 -15.19 6.44 -11.66
C TYR A 82 -14.91 5.01 -11.14
N TRP A 83 -15.96 4.18 -11.06
CA TRP A 83 -15.82 2.80 -10.61
C TRP A 83 -15.25 1.88 -11.68
N ALA A 84 -15.39 2.20 -12.96
CA ALA A 84 -14.68 1.51 -14.03
C ALA A 84 -13.17 1.69 -13.90
N TRP A 85 -12.72 2.93 -13.64
CA TRP A 85 -11.32 3.21 -13.33
C TRP A 85 -10.85 2.47 -12.08
N TRP A 86 -11.51 2.73 -10.96
CA TRP A 86 -11.06 2.21 -9.66
C TRP A 86 -11.13 0.71 -9.54
N SER A 87 -12.16 0.06 -10.08
CA SER A 87 -12.22 -1.41 -10.05
C SER A 87 -11.07 -2.03 -10.82
N ARG A 88 -10.74 -1.49 -12.01
CA ARG A 88 -9.60 -1.95 -12.81
C ARG A 88 -8.29 -1.66 -12.09
N HIS A 89 -8.12 -0.46 -11.53
CA HIS A 89 -6.94 -0.08 -10.76
C HIS A 89 -6.70 -1.02 -9.57
N ILE A 90 -7.73 -1.28 -8.78
CA ILE A 90 -7.66 -2.21 -7.66
C ILE A 90 -7.33 -3.62 -8.16
N TYR A 91 -8.02 -4.08 -9.19
CA TYR A 91 -7.85 -5.42 -9.73
C TYR A 91 -6.40 -5.70 -10.13
N VAL A 92 -5.81 -4.83 -10.96
CA VAL A 92 -4.45 -5.01 -11.48
C VAL A 92 -3.34 -4.73 -10.45
N ASN A 93 -3.64 -4.08 -9.34
CA ASN A 93 -2.65 -3.76 -8.30
C ASN A 93 -2.82 -4.59 -7.03
N ARG A 94 -3.93 -5.33 -6.88
CA ARG A 94 -4.27 -6.03 -5.64
C ARG A 94 -4.68 -7.49 -5.85
N TYR A 95 -5.48 -7.79 -6.89
CA TYR A 95 -6.11 -9.10 -7.06
C TYR A 95 -5.57 -9.92 -8.23
N ASP A 96 -5.04 -9.28 -9.26
CA ASP A 96 -4.44 -9.92 -10.43
C ASP A 96 -2.92 -9.69 -10.46
N VAL A 97 -2.28 -9.97 -9.32
CA VAL A 97 -0.84 -9.81 -9.15
C VAL A 97 -0.24 -11.03 -8.45
N SER A 98 0.94 -11.41 -8.87
CA SER A 98 1.79 -12.33 -8.12
C SER A 98 2.58 -11.56 -7.05
N VAL A 99 3.10 -12.30 -6.06
CA VAL A 99 3.98 -11.71 -5.07
C VAL A 99 5.30 -11.26 -5.72
N GLY A 100 5.72 -10.03 -5.41
CA GLY A 100 6.98 -9.47 -5.91
C GLY A 100 8.20 -10.10 -5.25
N SER A 101 9.22 -10.47 -6.05
CA SER A 101 10.43 -11.13 -5.53
C SER A 101 11.17 -10.34 -4.45
N PRO A 102 11.21 -8.98 -4.45
CA PRO A 102 11.83 -8.22 -3.36
C PRO A 102 11.16 -8.48 -1.99
N TYR A 103 9.84 -8.70 -1.95
CA TYR A 103 9.10 -8.97 -0.73
C TYR A 103 9.42 -10.36 -0.16
N ILE A 104 9.50 -11.38 -1.03
CA ILE A 104 9.89 -12.74 -0.65
C ILE A 104 11.31 -12.74 -0.09
N ARG A 105 12.25 -12.10 -0.79
CA ARG A 105 13.65 -12.03 -0.35
C ARG A 105 13.81 -11.27 0.97
N LEU A 106 13.03 -10.21 1.17
CA LEU A 106 13.06 -9.48 2.42
C LEU A 106 12.56 -10.34 3.58
N LEU A 107 11.46 -11.08 3.38
CA LEU A 107 10.97 -12.02 4.39
C LEU A 107 12.04 -13.07 4.75
N ASP A 108 12.71 -13.65 3.75
CA ASP A 108 13.79 -14.61 3.99
C ASP A 108 14.95 -14.04 4.83
N ILE A 109 15.22 -12.75 4.69
CA ILE A 109 16.27 -12.06 5.48
C ILE A 109 15.84 -11.84 6.93
N VAL A 110 14.54 -11.57 7.17
CA VAL A 110 14.08 -11.11 8.50
C VAL A 110 13.22 -12.12 9.27
N LYS A 111 12.81 -13.24 8.66
CA LYS A 111 11.86 -14.21 9.26
C LYS A 111 12.28 -14.76 10.62
N ASP A 112 13.60 -14.92 10.83
CA ASP A 112 14.20 -15.43 12.08
C ASP A 112 14.60 -14.30 13.04
N LYS A 113 14.25 -13.05 12.74
CA LYS A 113 14.50 -11.87 13.56
C LYS A 113 13.22 -11.39 14.24
N ASP A 114 13.36 -10.65 15.31
CA ASP A 114 12.25 -9.85 15.81
C ASP A 114 12.10 -8.61 14.93
N TYR A 115 11.04 -8.58 14.09
CA TYR A 115 10.82 -7.51 13.14
C TYR A 115 9.42 -6.92 13.25
N PHE A 116 9.29 -5.68 12.79
CA PHE A 116 8.01 -5.04 12.54
C PHE A 116 8.05 -4.26 11.21
N VAL A 117 6.98 -4.34 10.43
CA VAL A 117 6.84 -3.61 9.17
C VAL A 117 5.88 -2.44 9.35
N LEU A 118 6.36 -1.24 9.01
CA LEU A 118 5.56 -0.04 8.85
C LEU A 118 5.56 0.34 7.37
N THR A 119 4.42 0.37 6.72
CA THR A 119 4.36 0.67 5.28
C THR A 119 3.27 1.66 4.92
N THR A 120 3.57 2.50 3.92
CA THR A 120 2.59 3.34 3.24
C THR A 120 2.01 2.68 1.99
N ASN A 121 2.51 1.49 1.61
CA ASN A 121 2.01 0.73 0.47
C ASN A 121 0.64 0.12 0.79
N VAL A 122 -0.24 0.15 -0.21
CA VAL A 122 -1.64 -0.27 -0.12
C VAL A 122 -1.96 -1.49 -1.00
N ASP A 123 -0.92 -2.08 -1.60
CA ASP A 123 -0.98 -3.16 -2.59
C ASP A 123 -0.99 -4.59 -2.01
N HIS A 124 -0.92 -4.71 -0.68
CA HIS A 124 -0.96 -5.99 0.03
C HIS A 124 0.24 -6.94 -0.20
N GLN A 125 1.30 -6.47 -0.80
CA GLN A 125 2.44 -7.32 -1.17
C GLN A 125 3.14 -7.97 0.02
N PHE A 126 3.22 -7.30 1.17
CA PHE A 126 3.75 -7.90 2.40
C PHE A 126 2.94 -9.12 2.85
N GLN A 127 1.62 -9.02 2.83
CA GLN A 127 0.74 -10.11 3.23
C GLN A 127 0.83 -11.28 2.23
N LEU A 128 0.88 -10.99 0.91
CA LEU A 128 1.07 -11.98 -0.14
C LEU A 128 2.41 -12.71 -0.01
N ALA A 129 3.45 -12.02 0.43
CA ALA A 129 4.77 -12.60 0.68
C ALA A 129 4.82 -13.48 1.94
N GLY A 130 3.79 -13.47 2.79
CA GLY A 130 3.71 -14.27 4.00
C GLY A 130 4.20 -13.59 5.28
N PHE A 131 4.37 -12.27 5.27
CA PHE A 131 4.67 -11.54 6.51
C PHE A 131 3.53 -11.69 7.53
N ASP A 132 3.87 -11.88 8.80
CA ASP A 132 2.89 -11.99 9.88
C ASP A 132 2.08 -10.69 10.00
N LYS A 133 0.77 -10.76 9.81
CA LYS A 133 -0.14 -9.62 9.93
C LYS A 133 -0.06 -8.93 11.31
N LYS A 134 0.33 -9.65 12.34
CA LYS A 134 0.52 -9.08 13.69
C LYS A 134 1.76 -8.18 13.78
N ARG A 135 2.71 -8.35 12.86
CA ARG A 135 3.96 -7.58 12.73
C ARG A 135 3.92 -6.59 11.57
N LEU A 136 2.72 -6.19 11.14
CA LEU A 136 2.52 -5.32 9.99
C LEU A 136 1.51 -4.22 10.31
N PHE A 137 1.89 -2.97 9.97
CA PHE A 137 1.02 -1.81 9.99
C PHE A 137 1.10 -1.05 8.66
N TYR A 138 0.03 -1.11 7.87
CA TYR A 138 -0.16 -0.36 6.63
C TYR A 138 -0.97 0.90 6.94
N THR A 139 -0.29 2.04 6.98
CA THR A 139 -0.81 3.29 7.56
C THR A 139 -1.79 4.04 6.65
N GLN A 140 -1.72 3.78 5.34
CA GLN A 140 -2.45 4.51 4.29
C GLN A 140 -3.70 3.76 3.78
N GLY A 141 -4.07 2.64 4.42
CA GLY A 141 -5.17 1.78 3.99
C GLY A 141 -4.73 0.60 3.10
N ASP A 142 -5.68 0.00 2.39
CA ASP A 142 -5.46 -1.16 1.49
C ASP A 142 -6.42 -1.03 0.30
N TYR A 143 -5.95 -1.33 -0.92
CA TYR A 143 -6.81 -1.39 -2.12
C TYR A 143 -7.96 -2.39 -1.98
N GLY A 144 -7.83 -3.38 -1.10
CA GLY A 144 -8.88 -4.36 -0.81
C GLY A 144 -9.99 -3.86 0.12
N LEU A 145 -9.95 -2.58 0.55
CA LEU A 145 -10.90 -2.04 1.51
C LEU A 145 -11.65 -0.83 0.95
N TRP A 146 -12.95 -0.80 1.20
CA TRP A 146 -13.82 0.36 0.99
C TRP A 146 -14.26 0.96 2.30
N GLN A 147 -14.63 2.25 2.23
CA GLN A 147 -15.26 3.01 3.31
C GLN A 147 -16.42 3.84 2.77
N CYS A 148 -17.27 4.35 3.65
CA CYS A 148 -18.28 5.34 3.28
C CYS A 148 -17.59 6.65 2.82
N SER A 149 -17.99 7.21 1.67
CA SER A 149 -17.45 8.48 1.18
C SER A 149 -17.71 9.67 2.13
N ASN A 150 -18.75 9.59 2.97
CA ASN A 150 -19.05 10.57 4.00
C ASN A 150 -18.37 10.25 5.35
N ALA A 151 -17.57 9.17 5.43
CA ALA A 151 -17.00 8.69 6.70
C ALA A 151 -18.05 8.61 7.85
N CYS A 152 -19.30 8.25 7.54
CA CYS A 152 -20.41 8.31 8.48
C CYS A 152 -20.30 7.33 9.65
N HIS A 153 -19.36 6.40 9.60
CA HIS A 153 -19.05 5.43 10.66
C HIS A 153 -17.63 4.88 10.46
N GLN A 154 -17.04 4.38 11.53
CA GLN A 154 -15.63 3.94 11.58
C GLN A 154 -15.50 2.44 11.24
N LYS A 155 -15.86 2.06 10.00
CA LYS A 155 -15.78 0.68 9.53
C LYS A 155 -15.36 0.63 8.08
N THR A 156 -14.48 -0.33 7.75
CA THR A 156 -14.08 -0.68 6.39
C THR A 156 -14.74 -1.98 5.93
N TYR A 157 -14.79 -2.19 4.61
CA TYR A 157 -15.47 -3.31 3.97
C TYR A 157 -14.56 -3.94 2.92
N ASP A 158 -14.49 -5.28 2.92
CA ASP A 158 -13.83 -6.03 1.86
C ASP A 158 -14.51 -5.78 0.51
N ASN A 159 -13.71 -5.70 -0.56
CA ASN A 159 -14.23 -5.34 -1.87
C ASN A 159 -13.91 -6.36 -2.98
N GLU A 160 -13.22 -7.46 -2.69
CA GLU A 160 -12.69 -8.37 -3.72
C GLU A 160 -13.78 -8.88 -4.66
N SER A 161 -14.84 -9.44 -4.12
CA SER A 161 -15.93 -10.00 -4.92
C SER A 161 -16.57 -8.95 -5.83
N ALA A 162 -16.84 -7.77 -5.30
CA ALA A 162 -17.45 -6.68 -6.04
C ALA A 162 -16.50 -6.13 -7.13
N VAL A 163 -15.24 -5.93 -6.82
CA VAL A 163 -14.22 -5.47 -7.78
C VAL A 163 -14.07 -6.45 -8.94
N ARG A 164 -13.97 -7.75 -8.66
CA ARG A 164 -13.90 -8.78 -9.71
C ARG A 164 -15.14 -8.76 -10.60
N HIS A 165 -16.32 -8.58 -10.02
CA HIS A 165 -17.59 -8.50 -10.75
C HIS A 165 -17.68 -7.22 -11.61
N MET A 166 -17.23 -6.06 -11.09
CA MET A 166 -17.16 -4.80 -11.85
C MET A 166 -16.24 -4.94 -13.06
N VAL A 167 -15.03 -5.50 -12.88
CA VAL A 167 -14.07 -5.68 -13.99
C VAL A 167 -14.64 -6.61 -15.06
N LEU A 168 -15.30 -7.70 -14.67
CA LEU A 168 -15.94 -8.64 -15.59
C LEU A 168 -17.08 -8.01 -16.40
N ARG A 169 -17.86 -7.13 -15.76
CA ARG A 169 -19.06 -6.50 -16.35
C ARG A 169 -18.77 -5.14 -16.99
N GLN A 170 -17.54 -4.65 -16.87
CA GLN A 170 -17.13 -3.36 -17.44
C GLN A 170 -17.21 -3.37 -18.97
N LYS A 171 -17.82 -2.33 -19.54
CA LYS A 171 -17.86 -2.09 -20.98
C LYS A 171 -17.71 -0.59 -21.25
N ASP A 172 -16.93 -0.23 -22.28
CA ASP A 172 -16.73 1.15 -22.72
C ASP A 172 -16.34 2.11 -21.58
N MET A 173 -15.42 1.64 -20.69
CA MET A 173 -14.95 2.35 -19.48
C MET A 173 -16.09 2.74 -18.51
N ARG A 174 -17.14 1.90 -18.44
CA ARG A 174 -18.25 2.07 -17.49
C ARG A 174 -18.62 0.73 -16.88
N ILE A 175 -18.96 0.73 -15.62
CA ILE A 175 -19.62 -0.40 -14.97
C ILE A 175 -21.15 -0.26 -15.07
N PRO A 176 -21.94 -1.33 -14.95
CA PRO A 176 -23.38 -1.23 -14.73
C PRO A 176 -23.70 -0.44 -13.46
N SER A 177 -24.74 0.41 -13.50
CA SER A 177 -25.13 1.28 -12.38
C SER A 177 -25.54 0.51 -11.13
N ASP A 178 -26.06 -0.72 -11.30
CA ASP A 178 -26.42 -1.62 -10.20
C ASP A 178 -25.21 -2.15 -9.41
N LEU A 179 -24.01 -2.02 -9.95
CA LEU A 179 -22.76 -2.39 -9.27
C LEU A 179 -22.11 -1.26 -8.48
N ILE A 180 -22.64 -0.02 -8.56
CA ILE A 180 -22.10 1.10 -7.78
C ILE A 180 -22.30 0.81 -6.29
N PRO A 181 -21.21 0.66 -5.50
CA PRO A 181 -21.33 0.28 -4.10
C PRO A 181 -21.85 1.42 -3.25
N LYS A 182 -22.79 1.09 -2.38
CA LYS A 182 -23.44 2.06 -1.47
C LYS A 182 -23.17 1.69 -0.01
N CYS A 183 -22.98 2.72 0.79
CA CYS A 183 -22.82 2.58 2.23
C CYS A 183 -24.08 1.93 2.85
N PRO A 184 -23.94 0.84 3.61
CA PRO A 184 -25.09 0.15 4.20
C PRO A 184 -25.74 0.92 5.34
N VAL A 185 -25.10 2.01 5.81
CA VAL A 185 -25.62 2.83 6.93
C VAL A 185 -26.36 4.07 6.41
N CYS A 186 -25.76 4.83 5.48
CA CYS A 186 -26.33 6.11 5.03
C CYS A 186 -26.74 6.14 3.55
N GLY A 187 -26.48 5.08 2.79
CA GLY A 187 -26.81 5.00 1.36
C GLY A 187 -25.90 5.82 0.43
N ALA A 188 -24.96 6.61 0.95
CA ALA A 188 -23.99 7.33 0.14
C ALA A 188 -23.10 6.37 -0.65
N PRO A 189 -22.48 6.79 -1.76
CA PRO A 189 -21.49 5.97 -2.46
C PRO A 189 -20.38 5.53 -1.51
N MET A 190 -19.79 4.36 -1.78
CA MET A 190 -18.53 3.98 -1.14
C MET A 190 -17.36 4.69 -1.83
N THR A 191 -16.20 4.66 -1.21
CA THR A 191 -14.91 5.04 -1.76
C THR A 191 -13.82 4.09 -1.25
N MET A 192 -12.62 4.14 -1.84
CA MET A 192 -11.50 3.35 -1.35
C MET A 192 -11.10 3.81 0.05
N ASN A 193 -10.69 2.88 0.90
CA ASN A 193 -10.05 3.21 2.16
C ASN A 193 -8.56 3.51 1.92
N LEU A 194 -8.30 4.68 1.33
CA LEU A 194 -6.98 5.22 1.05
C LEU A 194 -6.84 6.60 1.68
N ARG A 195 -5.71 6.86 2.31
CA ARG A 195 -5.46 8.13 3.01
C ARG A 195 -5.08 9.25 2.02
N SER A 196 -6.07 9.75 1.30
CA SER A 196 -5.93 10.86 0.35
C SER A 196 -6.46 12.19 0.87
N ASP A 197 -7.29 12.16 1.91
CA ASP A 197 -7.92 13.33 2.52
C ASP A 197 -8.19 13.12 4.03
N ASP A 198 -8.92 14.05 4.64
CA ASP A 198 -9.30 14.05 6.06
C ASP A 198 -10.44 13.08 6.41
N LYS A 199 -11.08 12.45 5.41
CA LYS A 199 -12.16 11.47 5.59
C LYS A 199 -11.69 10.03 5.72
N PHE A 200 -10.38 9.80 5.74
CA PHE A 200 -9.82 8.47 5.88
C PHE A 200 -10.31 7.78 7.16
N VAL A 201 -11.02 6.67 7.00
CA VAL A 201 -11.54 5.90 8.13
C VAL A 201 -10.42 5.03 8.72
N GLN A 202 -10.12 5.29 9.98
CA GLN A 202 -9.25 4.46 10.82
C GLN A 202 -10.15 3.53 11.63
N ASP A 203 -10.31 2.31 11.16
CA ASP A 203 -11.16 1.33 11.84
C ASP A 203 -10.45 0.67 13.04
N GLU A 204 -11.15 -0.22 13.74
CA GLU A 204 -10.60 -0.95 14.88
C GLU A 204 -9.32 -1.71 14.51
N GLY A 205 -9.25 -2.29 13.30
CA GLY A 205 -8.08 -3.01 12.81
C GLY A 205 -6.86 -2.10 12.62
N TRP A 206 -7.09 -0.87 12.13
CA TRP A 206 -6.05 0.15 11.99
C TRP A 206 -5.47 0.55 13.35
N TYR A 207 -6.35 0.86 14.33
CA TYR A 207 -5.91 1.22 15.68
C TYR A 207 -5.19 0.07 16.39
N ALA A 208 -5.67 -1.16 16.23
CA ALA A 208 -5.00 -2.33 16.78
C ALA A 208 -3.60 -2.54 16.17
N ALA A 209 -3.42 -2.26 14.86
CA ALA A 209 -2.10 -2.33 14.23
C ALA A 209 -1.17 -1.22 14.72
N ALA A 210 -1.67 0.00 14.88
CA ALA A 210 -0.92 1.12 15.44
C ALA A 210 -0.44 0.82 16.87
N GLU A 211 -1.30 0.26 17.73
CA GLU A 211 -0.91 -0.09 19.12
C GLU A 211 0.12 -1.22 19.15
N ARG A 212 0.04 -2.22 18.26
CA ARG A 212 1.07 -3.26 18.13
C ARG A 212 2.43 -2.65 17.77
N TYR A 213 2.45 -1.70 16.82
CA TYR A 213 3.67 -0.98 16.43
C TYR A 213 4.26 -0.20 17.63
N LEU A 214 3.43 0.57 18.34
CA LEU A 214 3.88 1.32 19.52
C LEU A 214 4.39 0.42 20.63
N THR A 215 3.75 -0.73 20.83
CA THR A 215 4.18 -1.74 21.79
C THR A 215 5.53 -2.33 21.40
N PHE A 216 5.73 -2.63 20.11
CA PHE A 216 7.01 -3.10 19.59
C PHE A 216 8.14 -2.09 19.85
N ILE A 217 7.92 -0.81 19.55
CA ILE A 217 8.90 0.26 19.84
C ILE A 217 9.21 0.35 21.33
N ARG A 218 8.20 0.30 22.21
CA ARG A 218 8.36 0.42 23.65
C ARG A 218 9.15 -0.75 24.25
N SER A 219 8.87 -1.98 23.80
CA SER A 219 9.54 -3.19 24.29
C SER A 219 11.02 -3.25 23.92
N HIS A 220 11.44 -2.60 22.82
CA HIS A 220 12.82 -2.60 22.32
C HIS A 220 13.60 -1.31 22.63
N LYS A 221 13.05 -0.39 23.43
CA LYS A 221 13.61 0.97 23.65
C LYS A 221 15.07 1.00 24.10
N LYS A 222 15.57 -0.06 24.74
CA LYS A 222 16.96 -0.16 25.24
C LYS A 222 17.83 -1.17 24.46
N MET A 223 17.34 -1.63 23.33
CA MET A 223 17.96 -2.63 22.47
C MET A 223 18.55 -1.98 21.22
N HIS A 224 19.40 -2.71 20.51
CA HIS A 224 19.90 -2.28 19.21
C HIS A 224 18.82 -2.52 18.13
N ILE A 225 18.10 -1.46 17.75
CA ILE A 225 17.06 -1.50 16.71
C ILE A 225 17.67 -1.01 15.40
N LEU A 226 17.61 -1.84 14.37
CA LEU A 226 17.90 -1.44 12.99
C LEU A 226 16.63 -0.88 12.34
N PHE A 227 16.69 0.37 11.86
CA PHE A 227 15.66 0.97 11.00
C PHE A 227 16.10 0.77 9.55
N LEU A 228 15.34 -0.03 8.82
CA LEU A 228 15.59 -0.37 7.42
C LEU A 228 14.54 0.28 6.53
N GLU A 229 14.93 1.32 5.79
CA GLU A 229 14.04 2.01 4.85
C GLU A 229 14.19 1.47 3.44
N LEU A 230 13.07 1.06 2.82
CA LEU A 230 13.02 0.42 1.51
C LEU A 230 12.02 1.13 0.59
N GLY A 231 12.52 1.72 -0.51
CA GLY A 231 11.67 2.41 -1.48
C GLY A 231 10.93 3.63 -0.91
N VAL A 232 11.47 4.22 0.14
CA VAL A 232 10.93 5.45 0.77
C VAL A 232 11.48 6.66 0.01
N GLY A 233 10.60 7.54 -0.45
CA GLY A 233 10.93 8.78 -1.13
C GLY A 233 10.68 9.99 -0.24
N MET A 234 11.08 11.18 -0.72
CA MET A 234 10.89 12.44 0.02
C MET A 234 9.41 12.81 0.23
N ASN A 235 8.52 12.23 -0.56
CA ASN A 235 7.07 12.43 -0.47
C ASN A 235 6.35 11.34 0.33
N THR A 236 7.10 10.41 0.93
CA THR A 236 6.52 9.38 1.82
C THR A 236 6.26 10.02 3.17
N PRO A 237 5.00 10.06 3.66
CA PRO A 237 4.65 10.71 4.92
C PRO A 237 5.19 10.00 6.15
#